data_d6095fdde39ad24b4b0f1c44babed142
#
_entry.id   d6095fdde39ad24b4b0f1c44babed142
#
_cell.length_a   1.000
_cell.length_b   1.000
_cell.length_c   1.000
_cell.angle_alpha   90.00
_cell.angle_beta   90.00
_cell.angle_gamma   90.00
#
_symmetry.space_group_name_H-M   'P 1'
#
loop_
_entity.id
_entity.type
_entity.pdbx_description
1 polymer ?
#
loop_
_entity_poly.entity_id
_entity_poly.type
_entity_poly.pdbx_seq_one_letter_code
_entity_poly.pdbx_strand_id
1 'polypeptide(L)'
;MRNVMQEQDVTDWKERLAAYTPETEQERRDRNEILLAAEQYGTQLLYRSHAESHFTCSGFVMNPAMDQVLMVYHRIYDSFAWTGGHADGSSDFLWTAVREAKEETGIQKPYPLTGAILSLDILPVKSHQKKGVPVPAHQHYNVTYGIIADQKETLRIQPDENTAVQ
;
A
#
# COMPACT_ATOMS: atom_id res chain seq x y z
N MET A 1 -2.39 27.01 -16.71
CA MET A 1 -1.26 26.09 -16.94
C MET A 1 -1.56 24.78 -16.22
N ARG A 2 -1.94 23.72 -16.92
CA ARG A 2 -2.01 22.38 -16.34
C ARG A 2 -0.57 21.94 -16.06
N ASN A 3 -0.34 21.52 -14.85
CA ASN A 3 0.98 21.18 -14.35
C ASN A 3 1.53 19.98 -15.12
N VAL A 4 2.53 20.20 -15.99
CA VAL A 4 3.21 19.17 -16.79
C VAL A 4 3.76 18.03 -15.90
N MET A 5 4.02 18.32 -14.61
CA MET A 5 4.44 17.33 -13.63
C MET A 5 3.36 16.30 -13.29
N GLN A 6 2.05 16.65 -13.34
CA GLN A 6 0.97 15.71 -13.06
C GLN A 6 0.76 14.68 -14.18
N GLU A 7 1.01 15.03 -15.42
CA GLU A 7 0.90 14.08 -16.54
C GLU A 7 2.08 13.09 -16.61
N GLN A 8 3.29 13.53 -16.26
CA GLN A 8 4.45 12.66 -16.19
C GLN A 8 4.36 11.65 -15.02
N ASP A 9 3.87 12.09 -13.86
CA ASP A 9 3.64 11.20 -12.69
C ASP A 9 2.60 10.10 -12.98
N VAL A 10 1.55 10.43 -13.71
CA VAL A 10 0.48 9.48 -14.05
C VAL A 10 0.95 8.38 -15.00
N THR A 11 1.84 8.72 -15.94
CA THR A 11 2.39 7.73 -16.88
C THR A 11 3.38 6.79 -16.21
N ASP A 12 4.16 7.30 -15.27
CA ASP A 12 5.20 6.54 -14.59
C ASP A 12 4.67 5.41 -13.68
N TRP A 13 3.55 5.59 -12.95
CA TRP A 13 3.02 4.53 -12.11
C TRP A 13 2.51 3.33 -12.91
N LYS A 14 1.93 3.53 -14.09
CA LYS A 14 1.50 2.44 -14.98
C LYS A 14 2.71 1.69 -15.55
N GLU A 15 3.75 2.43 -15.94
CA GLU A 15 5.00 1.84 -16.43
C GLU A 15 5.69 1.01 -15.35
N ARG A 16 5.72 1.48 -14.11
CA ARG A 16 6.27 0.73 -12.98
C ARG A 16 5.54 -0.58 -12.72
N LEU A 17 4.20 -0.57 -12.77
CA LEU A 17 3.39 -1.78 -12.65
C LEU A 17 3.65 -2.75 -13.79
N ALA A 18 3.75 -2.26 -15.01
CA ALA A 18 4.02 -3.08 -16.19
C ALA A 18 5.43 -3.68 -16.18
N ALA A 19 6.40 -2.95 -15.63
CA ALA A 19 7.79 -3.39 -15.53
C ALA A 19 8.04 -4.42 -14.40
N TYR A 20 7.11 -4.54 -13.46
CA TYR A 20 7.23 -5.49 -12.37
C TYR A 20 7.16 -6.93 -12.87
N THR A 21 8.12 -7.76 -12.46
CA THR A 21 8.15 -9.19 -12.79
C THR A 21 7.53 -10.01 -11.66
N PRO A 22 6.34 -10.61 -11.88
CA PRO A 22 5.69 -11.43 -10.86
C PRO A 22 6.50 -12.67 -10.50
N GLU A 23 6.49 -13.02 -9.23
CA GLU A 23 7.18 -14.21 -8.68
C GLU A 23 6.31 -15.47 -8.77
N THR A 24 4.98 -15.32 -8.77
CA THR A 24 4.03 -16.43 -8.77
C THR A 24 3.01 -16.31 -9.90
N GLU A 25 2.33 -17.40 -10.19
CA GLU A 25 1.22 -17.43 -11.16
C GLU A 25 0.05 -16.54 -10.70
N GLN A 26 -0.25 -16.53 -9.39
CA GLN A 26 -1.30 -15.68 -8.83
C GLN A 26 -0.95 -14.20 -9.02
N GLU A 27 0.27 -13.83 -8.70
CA GLU A 27 0.75 -12.45 -8.87
C GLU A 27 0.72 -11.99 -10.33
N ARG A 28 1.01 -12.91 -11.25
CA ARG A 28 0.93 -12.60 -12.69
C ARG A 28 -0.51 -12.33 -13.12
N ARG A 29 -1.45 -13.11 -12.64
CA ARG A 29 -2.89 -12.88 -12.90
C ARG A 29 -3.34 -11.56 -12.32
N ASP A 30 -2.98 -11.28 -11.07
CA ASP A 30 -3.32 -10.03 -10.38
C ASP A 30 -2.74 -8.83 -11.12
N ARG A 31 -1.47 -8.87 -11.52
CA ARG A 31 -0.85 -7.80 -12.31
C ARG A 31 -1.59 -7.56 -13.63
N ASN A 32 -1.92 -8.62 -14.36
CA ASN A 32 -2.62 -8.47 -15.63
C ASN A 32 -4.00 -7.85 -15.45
N GLU A 33 -4.74 -8.24 -14.43
CA GLU A 33 -6.03 -7.64 -14.10
C GLU A 33 -5.89 -6.16 -13.72
N ILE A 34 -4.90 -5.83 -12.89
CA ILE A 34 -4.62 -4.44 -12.50
C ILE A 34 -4.25 -3.58 -13.72
N LEU A 35 -3.42 -4.09 -14.63
CA LEU A 35 -3.05 -3.36 -15.84
C LEU A 35 -4.24 -3.10 -16.77
N LEU A 36 -5.14 -4.06 -16.92
CA LEU A 36 -6.38 -3.88 -17.68
C LEU A 36 -7.28 -2.81 -17.03
N ALA A 37 -7.44 -2.87 -15.71
CA ALA A 37 -8.19 -1.86 -14.96
C ALA A 37 -7.54 -0.47 -15.09
N ALA A 38 -6.21 -0.40 -15.06
CA ALA A 38 -5.48 0.85 -15.22
C ALA A 38 -5.69 1.50 -16.60
N GLU A 39 -5.80 0.69 -17.65
CA GLU A 39 -6.16 1.19 -18.98
C GLU A 39 -7.60 1.71 -19.02
N GLN A 40 -8.53 0.98 -18.41
CA GLN A 40 -9.96 1.31 -18.43
C GLN A 40 -10.31 2.52 -17.57
N TYR A 41 -9.79 2.60 -16.35
CA TYR A 41 -10.19 3.59 -15.35
C TYR A 41 -9.14 4.67 -15.06
N GLY A 42 -7.89 4.42 -15.41
CA GLY A 42 -6.80 5.39 -15.23
C GLY A 42 -6.66 5.88 -13.79
N THR A 43 -6.54 7.18 -13.63
CA THR A 43 -6.34 7.83 -12.33
C THR A 43 -7.50 7.69 -11.34
N GLN A 44 -8.68 7.26 -11.79
CA GLN A 44 -9.81 6.98 -10.88
C GLN A 44 -9.44 5.90 -9.85
N LEU A 45 -8.58 4.95 -10.23
CA LEU A 45 -8.11 3.89 -9.33
C LEU A 45 -7.24 4.39 -8.17
N LEU A 46 -6.74 5.62 -8.24
CA LEU A 46 -5.96 6.23 -7.15
C LEU A 46 -6.85 6.73 -6.01
N TYR A 47 -8.16 6.71 -6.17
CA TYR A 47 -9.12 7.27 -5.21
C TYR A 47 -10.10 6.22 -4.71
N ARG A 48 -10.44 6.28 -3.42
CA ARG A 48 -11.50 5.43 -2.81
C ARG A 48 -12.88 5.67 -3.39
N SER A 49 -13.10 6.79 -4.07
CA SER A 49 -14.35 7.07 -4.79
C SER A 49 -14.60 6.08 -5.93
N HIS A 50 -13.57 5.42 -6.46
CA HIS A 50 -13.73 4.23 -7.29
C HIS A 50 -14.02 3.04 -6.36
N ALA A 51 -15.30 2.86 -6.03
CA ALA A 51 -15.72 2.04 -4.89
C ALA A 51 -15.47 0.53 -5.09
N GLU A 52 -15.40 0.06 -6.32
CA GLU A 52 -15.22 -1.37 -6.63
C GLU A 52 -13.78 -1.83 -6.44
N SER A 53 -12.84 -0.96 -6.77
CA SER A 53 -11.41 -1.22 -6.63
C SER A 53 -10.62 0.07 -6.59
N HIS A 54 -9.53 0.09 -5.83
CA HIS A 54 -8.62 1.23 -5.77
C HIS A 54 -7.28 0.79 -5.19
N PHE A 55 -6.24 1.61 -5.43
CA PHE A 55 -4.89 1.31 -4.99
C PHE A 55 -4.68 1.53 -3.49
N THR A 56 -3.96 0.60 -2.90
CA THR A 56 -3.35 0.69 -1.58
C THR A 56 -1.85 0.45 -1.68
N CYS A 57 -1.10 1.01 -0.74
CA CYS A 57 0.36 0.93 -0.71
C CYS A 57 0.79 0.39 0.63
N SER A 58 1.57 -0.69 0.62
CA SER A 58 2.01 -1.38 1.82
C SER A 58 3.53 -1.33 1.99
N GLY A 59 3.97 -1.28 3.23
CA GLY A 59 5.37 -1.40 3.60
C GLY A 59 5.62 -2.70 4.38
N PHE A 60 6.46 -3.57 3.83
CA PHE A 60 7.00 -4.70 4.56
C PHE A 60 8.26 -4.22 5.27
N VAL A 61 8.12 -3.87 6.55
CA VAL A 61 9.16 -3.19 7.32
C VAL A 61 10.02 -4.21 8.03
N MET A 62 11.32 -4.16 7.76
CA MET A 62 12.33 -5.04 8.34
C MET A 62 13.40 -4.23 9.08
N ASN A 63 14.08 -4.88 10.03
CA ASN A 63 15.29 -4.31 10.59
C ASN A 63 16.46 -4.42 9.59
N PRO A 64 17.61 -3.73 9.83
CA PRO A 64 18.75 -3.77 8.92
C PRO A 64 19.33 -5.17 8.69
N ALA A 65 19.22 -6.07 9.67
CA ALA A 65 19.65 -7.46 9.54
C ALA A 65 18.66 -8.34 8.74
N MET A 66 17.46 -7.83 8.48
CA MET A 66 16.35 -8.53 7.79
C MET A 66 15.97 -9.86 8.44
N ASP A 67 16.08 -9.94 9.75
CA ASP A 67 15.67 -11.10 10.56
C ASP A 67 14.46 -10.82 11.46
N GLN A 68 13.97 -9.57 11.48
CA GLN A 68 12.77 -9.15 12.19
C GLN A 68 11.89 -8.30 11.28
N VAL A 69 10.58 -8.42 11.45
CA VAL A 69 9.56 -7.62 10.75
C VAL A 69 8.74 -6.82 11.75
N LEU A 70 8.32 -5.63 11.34
CA LEU A 70 7.46 -4.77 12.13
C LEU A 70 6.01 -4.97 11.69
N MET A 71 5.13 -5.31 12.63
CA MET A 71 3.73 -5.61 12.37
C MET A 71 2.81 -4.73 13.21
N VAL A 72 1.63 -4.46 12.70
CA VAL A 72 0.55 -3.76 13.40
C VAL A 72 -0.65 -4.68 13.56
N TYR A 73 -1.32 -4.61 14.71
CA TYR A 73 -2.58 -5.33 14.92
C TYR A 73 -3.74 -4.51 14.35
N HIS A 74 -4.22 -4.94 13.21
CA HIS A 74 -5.24 -4.22 12.45
C HIS A 74 -6.64 -4.58 12.96
N ARG A 75 -7.45 -3.57 13.31
CA ARG A 75 -8.79 -3.77 13.90
C ARG A 75 -9.77 -4.46 12.97
N ILE A 76 -9.76 -4.10 11.67
CA ILE A 76 -10.74 -4.65 10.71
C ILE A 76 -10.44 -6.12 10.43
N TYR A 77 -9.16 -6.49 10.33
CA TYR A 77 -8.76 -7.86 10.03
C TYR A 77 -8.61 -8.73 11.29
N ASP A 78 -8.67 -8.11 12.46
CA ASP A 78 -8.47 -8.78 13.77
C ASP A 78 -7.22 -9.68 13.76
N SER A 79 -6.13 -9.14 13.25
CA SER A 79 -4.86 -9.84 13.07
C SER A 79 -3.68 -8.89 12.92
N PHE A 80 -2.48 -9.40 13.15
CA PHE A 80 -1.27 -8.69 12.78
C PHE A 80 -1.12 -8.66 11.25
N ALA A 81 -0.71 -7.51 10.74
CA ALA A 81 -0.43 -7.28 9.34
C ALA A 81 0.75 -6.31 9.20
N TRP A 82 1.34 -6.28 8.03
CA TRP A 82 2.28 -5.21 7.68
C TRP A 82 1.56 -3.88 7.51
N THR A 83 2.32 -2.79 7.49
CA THR A 83 1.77 -1.44 7.38
C THR A 83 1.26 -1.15 5.99
N GLY A 84 0.29 -0.25 5.88
CA GLY A 84 -0.22 0.18 4.59
C GLY A 84 -1.42 1.12 4.71
N GLY A 85 -1.74 1.75 3.59
CA GLY A 85 -2.87 2.65 3.48
C GLY A 85 -3.26 2.94 2.04
N HIS A 86 -4.30 3.74 1.87
CA HIS A 86 -4.82 4.08 0.57
C HIS A 86 -3.93 5.09 -0.16
N ALA A 87 -3.89 4.98 -1.47
CA ALA A 87 -3.16 5.93 -2.32
C ALA A 87 -3.73 7.36 -2.21
N ASP A 88 -5.05 7.48 -2.11
CA ASP A 88 -5.79 8.75 -1.93
C ASP A 88 -5.32 9.86 -2.89
N GLY A 89 -5.18 9.49 -4.17
CA GLY A 89 -4.80 10.38 -5.25
C GLY A 89 -3.29 10.45 -5.53
N SER A 90 -2.45 9.87 -4.67
CA SER A 90 -1.01 9.83 -4.92
C SER A 90 -0.64 8.74 -5.91
N SER A 91 0.15 9.09 -6.92
CA SER A 91 0.79 8.13 -7.84
C SER A 91 2.16 7.68 -7.36
N ASP A 92 2.71 8.31 -6.33
CA ASP A 92 3.94 7.89 -5.67
C ASP A 92 3.63 6.85 -4.59
N PHE A 93 3.54 5.59 -5.01
CA PHE A 93 3.17 4.48 -4.13
C PHE A 93 4.25 4.19 -3.08
N LEU A 94 5.52 4.36 -3.42
CA LEU A 94 6.62 4.18 -2.47
C LEU A 94 6.56 5.21 -1.34
N TRP A 95 6.39 6.48 -1.69
CA TRP A 95 6.24 7.55 -0.69
C TRP A 95 5.04 7.29 0.22
N THR A 96 3.90 6.86 -0.35
CA THR A 96 2.72 6.51 0.42
C THR A 96 2.99 5.36 1.39
N ALA A 97 3.66 4.29 0.94
CA ALA A 97 4.02 3.16 1.79
C ALA A 97 4.93 3.57 2.96
N VAL A 98 5.93 4.41 2.70
CA VAL A 98 6.84 4.94 3.74
C VAL A 98 6.09 5.83 4.73
N ARG A 99 5.23 6.72 4.24
CA ARG A 99 4.41 7.59 5.07
C ARG A 99 3.50 6.79 6.00
N GLU A 100 2.79 5.81 5.46
CA GLU A 100 1.90 4.94 6.25
C GLU A 100 2.67 4.15 7.32
N ALA A 101 3.84 3.62 6.99
CA ALA A 101 4.69 2.95 7.96
C ALA A 101 5.05 3.86 9.13
N LYS A 102 5.41 5.12 8.86
CA LYS A 102 5.70 6.12 9.89
C LYS A 102 4.47 6.46 10.74
N GLU A 103 3.34 6.67 10.11
CA GLU A 103 2.09 7.06 10.78
C GLU A 103 1.57 5.95 11.68
N GLU A 104 1.56 4.71 11.19
CA GLU A 104 1.00 3.57 11.92
C GLU A 104 1.90 3.06 13.05
N THR A 105 3.21 3.25 12.99
CA THR A 105 4.16 2.63 13.92
C THR A 105 4.98 3.62 14.73
N GLY A 106 5.06 4.87 14.32
CA GLY A 106 5.87 5.91 14.95
C GLY A 106 7.34 5.91 14.58
N ILE A 107 7.79 5.00 13.70
CA ILE A 107 9.18 5.03 13.21
C ILE A 107 9.47 6.37 12.50
N GLN A 108 10.67 6.91 12.69
CA GLN A 108 11.01 8.27 12.24
C GLN A 108 11.91 8.28 11.00
N LYS A 109 12.78 7.29 10.85
CA LYS A 109 13.82 7.26 9.82
C LYS A 109 13.82 5.99 8.98
N PRO A 110 12.65 5.53 8.49
CA PRO A 110 12.62 4.40 7.57
C PRO A 110 13.19 4.81 6.21
N TYR A 111 13.75 3.84 5.51
CA TYR A 111 14.23 4.04 4.14
C TYR A 111 13.88 2.83 3.26
N PRO A 112 13.71 3.02 1.95
CA PRO A 112 13.39 1.93 1.05
C PRO A 112 14.53 0.91 0.97
N LEU A 113 14.18 -0.38 0.91
CA LEU A 113 15.18 -1.43 0.69
C LEU A 113 15.85 -1.26 -0.69
N THR A 114 15.07 -1.13 -1.75
CA THR A 114 15.56 -0.94 -3.12
C THR A 114 14.81 0.13 -3.91
N GLY A 115 13.65 0.57 -3.44
CA GLY A 115 12.75 1.43 -4.19
C GLY A 115 11.90 0.72 -5.26
N ALA A 116 12.20 -0.54 -5.56
CA ALA A 116 11.42 -1.36 -6.48
C ALA A 116 10.22 -2.00 -5.78
N ILE A 117 9.17 -2.32 -6.55
CA ILE A 117 8.01 -3.06 -6.05
C ILE A 117 8.45 -4.45 -5.57
N LEU A 118 8.06 -4.82 -4.36
CA LEU A 118 8.33 -6.13 -3.76
C LEU A 118 7.26 -7.15 -4.12
N SER A 119 5.98 -6.76 -4.04
CA SER A 119 4.86 -7.58 -4.47
C SER A 119 3.69 -6.75 -4.97
N LEU A 120 2.83 -7.39 -5.76
CA LEU A 120 1.64 -6.79 -6.33
C LEU A 120 0.49 -7.80 -6.21
N ASP A 121 -0.56 -7.42 -5.50
CA ASP A 121 -1.64 -8.33 -5.13
C ASP A 121 -3.01 -7.66 -5.25
N ILE A 122 -4.02 -8.46 -5.58
CA ILE A 122 -5.42 -8.06 -5.42
C ILE A 122 -5.93 -8.66 -4.12
N LEU A 123 -6.25 -7.81 -3.16
CA LEU A 123 -6.72 -8.19 -1.84
C LEU A 123 -8.22 -7.93 -1.70
N PRO A 124 -9.04 -8.96 -1.49
CA PRO A 124 -10.46 -8.76 -1.27
C PRO A 124 -10.72 -8.15 0.11
N VAL A 125 -11.58 -7.16 0.15
CA VAL A 125 -12.06 -6.52 1.38
C VAL A 125 -13.54 -6.86 1.55
N LYS A 126 -13.87 -7.50 2.66
CA LYS A 126 -15.27 -7.81 2.99
C LYS A 126 -16.03 -6.52 3.33
N SER A 127 -17.33 -6.51 3.07
CA SER A 127 -18.20 -5.42 3.53
C SER A 127 -18.07 -5.24 5.04
N HIS A 128 -17.98 -4.00 5.48
CA HIS A 128 -17.82 -3.65 6.89
C HIS A 128 -18.38 -2.25 7.15
N GLN A 129 -18.37 -1.83 8.40
CA GLN A 129 -18.72 -0.47 8.78
C GLN A 129 -17.46 0.28 9.23
N LYS A 130 -17.31 1.51 8.75
CA LYS A 130 -16.25 2.43 9.16
C LYS A 130 -16.89 3.70 9.72
N LYS A 131 -16.67 3.97 11.02
CA LYS A 131 -17.27 5.12 11.72
C LYS A 131 -18.78 5.22 11.53
N GLY A 132 -19.48 4.07 11.58
CA GLY A 132 -20.94 3.99 11.41
C GLY A 132 -21.43 4.08 9.96
N VAL A 133 -20.55 4.20 8.99
CA VAL A 133 -20.89 4.25 7.56
C VAL A 133 -20.63 2.89 6.91
N PRO A 134 -21.63 2.30 6.21
CA PRO A 134 -21.42 1.04 5.49
C PRO A 134 -20.38 1.19 4.39
N VAL A 135 -19.43 0.24 4.34
CA VAL A 135 -18.47 0.13 3.25
C VAL A 135 -18.72 -1.21 2.55
N PRO A 136 -19.11 -1.20 1.26
CA PRO A 136 -19.37 -2.42 0.51
C PRO A 136 -18.08 -3.22 0.29
N ALA A 137 -18.23 -4.50 0.00
CA ALA A 137 -17.12 -5.35 -0.40
C ALA A 137 -16.47 -4.80 -1.66
N HIS A 138 -15.14 -4.82 -1.69
CA HIS A 138 -14.37 -4.26 -2.80
C HIS A 138 -12.99 -4.93 -2.88
N GLN A 139 -12.18 -4.49 -3.82
CA GLN A 139 -10.81 -4.99 -4.00
C GLN A 139 -9.79 -3.88 -3.76
N HIS A 140 -8.73 -4.20 -3.04
CA HIS A 140 -7.53 -3.39 -2.98
C HIS A 140 -6.51 -3.88 -4.01
N TYR A 141 -6.09 -3.01 -4.90
CA TYR A 141 -4.92 -3.23 -5.73
C TYR A 141 -3.70 -2.81 -4.92
N ASN A 142 -3.06 -3.77 -4.29
CA ASN A 142 -2.04 -3.51 -3.28
C ASN A 142 -0.63 -3.61 -3.85
N VAL A 143 0.14 -2.53 -3.69
CA VAL A 143 1.54 -2.43 -4.08
C VAL A 143 2.39 -2.42 -2.82
N THR A 144 3.25 -3.42 -2.65
CA THR A 144 4.10 -3.55 -1.46
C THR A 144 5.54 -3.21 -1.78
N TYR A 145 6.17 -2.47 -0.88
CA TYR A 145 7.60 -2.14 -0.91
C TYR A 145 8.31 -2.68 0.33
N GLY A 146 9.55 -3.10 0.15
CA GLY A 146 10.45 -3.38 1.28
C GLY A 146 10.95 -2.08 1.89
N ILE A 147 10.86 -1.97 3.21
CA ILE A 147 11.27 -0.79 3.97
C ILE A 147 12.18 -1.25 5.10
N ILE A 148 13.25 -0.52 5.35
CA ILE A 148 14.18 -0.77 6.45
C ILE A 148 14.00 0.29 7.53
N ALA A 149 13.93 -0.16 8.78
CA ALA A 149 13.89 0.71 9.95
C ALA A 149 14.75 0.14 11.09
N ASP A 150 15.33 1.02 11.90
CA ASP A 150 16.11 0.59 13.05
C ASP A 150 15.17 0.03 14.13
N GLN A 151 15.40 -1.21 14.53
CA GLN A 151 14.60 -1.88 15.56
C GLN A 151 14.70 -1.23 16.96
N LYS A 152 15.63 -0.30 17.15
CA LYS A 152 15.78 0.47 18.38
C LYS A 152 14.87 1.70 18.45
N GLU A 153 14.24 2.07 17.35
CA GLU A 153 13.31 3.20 17.36
C GLU A 153 12.10 2.92 18.26
N THR A 154 11.61 3.98 18.89
CA THR A 154 10.42 3.91 19.75
C THR A 154 9.16 3.76 18.89
N LEU A 155 8.38 2.71 19.15
CA LEU A 155 7.14 2.45 18.47
C LEU A 155 5.96 3.13 19.18
N ARG A 156 4.94 3.52 18.40
CA ARG A 156 3.68 4.08 18.89
C ARG A 156 2.51 3.50 18.12
N ILE A 157 1.41 3.23 18.82
CA ILE A 157 0.15 2.87 18.16
C ILE A 157 -0.50 4.10 17.53
N GLN A 158 -1.28 3.86 16.47
CA GLN A 158 -2.22 4.83 15.91
C GLN A 158 -3.64 4.36 16.31
N PRO A 159 -4.26 4.96 17.37
CA PRO A 159 -5.47 4.39 18.00
C PRO A 159 -6.67 4.23 17.07
N ASP A 160 -6.76 5.03 16.01
CA ASP A 160 -7.85 4.94 15.03
C ASP A 160 -7.73 3.71 14.11
N GLU A 161 -6.54 3.15 13.97
CA GLU A 161 -6.26 2.09 12.99
C GLU A 161 -5.73 0.81 13.61
N ASN A 162 -4.90 0.90 14.66
CA ASN A 162 -4.31 -0.28 15.28
C ASN A 162 -4.37 -0.23 16.80
N THR A 163 -4.16 -1.39 17.43
CA THR A 163 -4.16 -1.53 18.89
C THR A 163 -2.82 -2.05 19.43
N ALA A 164 -1.94 -2.53 18.56
CA ALA A 164 -0.61 -2.97 18.91
C ALA A 164 0.36 -2.79 17.74
N VAL A 165 1.62 -2.58 18.06
CA VAL A 165 2.74 -2.48 17.13
C VAL A 165 3.91 -3.28 17.67
N GLN A 166 4.46 -4.17 16.90
CA GLN A 166 5.64 -4.95 17.29
C GLN A 166 6.46 -5.44 16.09
#